data_c143141704ea013fb9cac1971b9aa33f
#
_entry.id   c143141704ea013fb9cac1971b9aa33f
#
_cell.length_a   1.000
_cell.length_b   1.000
_cell.length_c   1.000
_cell.angle_alpha   90.00
_cell.angle_beta   90.00
_cell.angle_gamma   90.00
#
_symmetry.space_group_name_H-M   'P 1'
#
loop_
_entity.id
_entity.type
_entity.pdbx_description
1 polymer ?
#
loop_
_entity_poly.entity_id
_entity_poly.type
_entity_poly.pdbx_seq_one_letter_code
_entity_poly.pdbx_strand_id
1 'polypeptide(L)'
;MIDYPLNKMNTQRHSNLPYHIVAFLTVVVWGTTFVSTKVLMLNGLSPALIFTLRFGIAYVLMLAFNHSCLFARSWKDEAKMVLLGITGGSLYFMGENEAMNYTTTTNTSLIVCSCPLFTTLMMRVFYRHSTRINALQMFGSLLAFAGIVVVVLNGRFVLHVSPVGDALAFLACISWVAYSLLMKSVLGNYSAAFITRKVFFYGVLTILPYYLYDSALPPASVMLRPQVWGNLLFLGCIASMVCFLTWNWCIARLGAVKVTTWVYFNPVSTMVFASWVLGESITPYFVVGAACILMGMYVADKKTVEV
;
A
#
# COMPACT_ATOMS: atom_id res chain seq x y z
N MET A 1 37.86 3.16 -30.75
CA MET A 1 37.38 1.76 -30.74
C MET A 1 37.90 1.13 -29.46
N ILE A 2 37.11 1.13 -28.41
CA ILE A 2 37.43 0.45 -27.15
C ILE A 2 36.29 -0.54 -26.95
N ASP A 3 36.63 -1.81 -27.21
CA ASP A 3 35.75 -2.95 -26.98
C ASP A 3 35.49 -3.09 -25.47
N TYR A 4 34.27 -2.83 -25.04
CA TYR A 4 33.77 -3.26 -23.72
C TYR A 4 33.43 -4.76 -23.82
N PRO A 5 34.07 -5.63 -23.05
CA PRO A 5 33.68 -7.03 -23.02
C PRO A 5 32.28 -7.14 -22.44
N LEU A 6 31.38 -7.74 -23.20
CA LEU A 6 30.07 -8.25 -22.72
C LEU A 6 30.35 -9.28 -21.61
N ASN A 7 30.45 -8.77 -20.40
CA ASN A 7 30.64 -9.58 -19.21
C ASN A 7 29.38 -10.43 -19.02
N LYS A 8 29.52 -11.74 -19.25
CA LYS A 8 28.51 -12.77 -19.00
C LYS A 8 27.88 -12.49 -17.65
N MET A 9 26.60 -12.05 -17.67
CA MET A 9 25.80 -11.99 -16.47
C MET A 9 25.75 -13.39 -15.88
N ASN A 10 26.55 -13.59 -14.85
CA ASN A 10 26.51 -14.74 -13.98
C ASN A 10 25.11 -14.74 -13.34
N THR A 11 24.20 -15.51 -13.87
CA THR A 11 22.86 -15.75 -13.33
C THR A 11 23.01 -16.59 -12.06
N GLN A 12 23.57 -16.00 -11.01
CA GLN A 12 23.30 -16.50 -9.67
C GLN A 12 21.79 -16.35 -9.47
N ARG A 13 21.08 -17.47 -9.42
CA ARG A 13 19.71 -17.57 -8.94
C ARG A 13 19.69 -17.11 -7.48
N HIS A 14 19.74 -15.79 -7.25
CA HIS A 14 19.43 -15.27 -5.93
C HIS A 14 18.00 -15.68 -5.61
N SER A 15 17.85 -16.43 -4.53
CA SER A 15 16.52 -16.83 -4.05
C SER A 15 15.62 -15.60 -3.92
N ASN A 16 14.43 -15.64 -4.49
CA ASN A 16 13.43 -14.58 -4.35
C ASN A 16 12.80 -14.55 -2.94
N LEU A 17 13.13 -15.56 -2.12
CA LEU A 17 12.57 -15.74 -0.78
C LEU A 17 12.74 -14.52 0.14
N PRO A 18 13.90 -13.83 0.21
CA PRO A 18 14.04 -12.64 1.06
C PRO A 18 13.05 -11.52 0.68
N TYR A 19 12.79 -11.32 -0.61
CA TYR A 19 11.85 -10.29 -1.07
C TYR A 19 10.40 -10.63 -0.71
N HIS A 20 10.02 -11.91 -0.77
CA HIS A 20 8.71 -12.37 -0.32
C HIS A 20 8.54 -12.20 1.19
N ILE A 21 9.57 -12.52 1.99
CA ILE A 21 9.54 -12.31 3.44
C ILE A 21 9.40 -10.83 3.77
N VAL A 22 10.15 -9.96 3.11
CA VAL A 22 10.07 -8.51 3.33
C VAL A 22 8.70 -7.96 2.92
N ALA A 23 8.15 -8.39 1.78
CA ALA A 23 6.81 -8.00 1.36
C ALA A 23 5.73 -8.45 2.37
N PHE A 24 5.83 -9.68 2.87
CA PHE A 24 4.96 -10.21 3.92
C PHE A 24 5.03 -9.36 5.20
N LEU A 25 6.24 -9.10 5.72
CA LEU A 25 6.43 -8.29 6.92
C LEU A 25 5.91 -6.85 6.73
N THR A 26 6.10 -6.28 5.55
CA THR A 26 5.55 -4.96 5.20
C THR A 26 4.03 -4.94 5.32
N VAL A 27 3.35 -5.95 4.79
CA VAL A 27 1.89 -6.05 4.87
C VAL A 27 1.41 -6.32 6.29
N VAL A 28 2.14 -7.12 7.07
CA VAL A 28 1.85 -7.31 8.51
C VAL A 28 1.89 -5.97 9.25
N VAL A 29 2.92 -5.14 9.02
CA VAL A 29 3.01 -3.80 9.60
C VAL A 29 1.85 -2.92 9.13
N TRP A 30 1.53 -2.92 7.83
CA TRP A 30 0.42 -2.12 7.31
C TRP A 30 -0.93 -2.53 7.91
N GLY A 31 -1.15 -3.81 8.20
CA GLY A 31 -2.34 -4.25 8.92
C GLY A 31 -2.52 -3.60 10.30
N THR A 32 -1.42 -3.25 10.98
CA THR A 32 -1.49 -2.56 12.28
C THR A 32 -1.76 -1.06 12.16
N THR A 33 -1.54 -0.44 10.98
CA THR A 33 -1.68 1.02 10.81
C THR A 33 -3.11 1.51 10.99
N PHE A 34 -4.11 0.68 10.69
CA PHE A 34 -5.52 1.03 10.89
C PHE A 34 -5.81 1.35 12.36
N VAL A 35 -5.27 0.55 13.29
CA VAL A 35 -5.40 0.80 14.74
C VAL A 35 -4.71 2.12 15.13
N SER A 36 -3.46 2.32 14.69
CA SER A 36 -2.72 3.56 14.98
C SER A 36 -3.42 4.81 14.42
N THR A 37 -3.92 4.73 13.18
CA THR A 37 -4.69 5.82 12.55
C THR A 37 -5.98 6.10 13.34
N LYS A 38 -6.70 5.06 13.74
CA LYS A 38 -7.92 5.19 14.55
C LYS A 38 -7.64 5.87 15.89
N VAL A 39 -6.55 5.51 16.57
CA VAL A 39 -6.15 6.15 17.83
C VAL A 39 -5.89 7.64 17.62
N LEU A 40 -5.21 8.04 16.53
CA LEU A 40 -4.96 9.45 16.22
C LEU A 40 -6.26 10.20 15.90
N MET A 41 -7.18 9.61 15.13
CA MET A 41 -8.49 10.22 14.84
C MET A 41 -9.33 10.39 16.11
N LEU A 42 -9.33 9.42 17.02
CA LEU A 42 -10.00 9.53 18.31
C LEU A 42 -9.40 10.60 19.22
N ASN A 43 -8.14 11.00 19.00
CA ASN A 43 -7.51 12.15 19.66
C ASN A 43 -7.76 13.47 18.92
N GLY A 44 -8.59 13.50 17.87
CA GLY A 44 -9.01 14.72 17.17
C GLY A 44 -8.09 15.15 16.02
N LEU A 45 -7.20 14.28 15.54
CA LEU A 45 -6.44 14.56 14.32
C LEU A 45 -7.27 14.22 13.09
N SER A 46 -7.33 15.15 12.13
CA SER A 46 -8.00 14.89 10.85
C SER A 46 -7.21 13.90 9.99
N PRO A 47 -7.88 13.15 9.07
CA PRO A 47 -7.23 12.26 8.11
C PRO A 47 -6.09 12.94 7.33
N ALA A 48 -6.32 14.16 6.87
CA ALA A 48 -5.33 14.94 6.12
C ALA A 48 -4.09 15.28 6.98
N LEU A 49 -4.31 15.67 8.24
CA LEU A 49 -3.21 15.98 9.16
C LEU A 49 -2.36 14.75 9.47
N ILE A 50 -3.01 13.61 9.76
CA ILE A 50 -2.31 12.34 9.98
C ILE A 50 -1.47 11.97 8.76
N PHE A 51 -2.03 12.08 7.56
CA PHE A 51 -1.31 11.81 6.31
C PHE A 51 -0.11 12.76 6.14
N THR A 52 -0.31 14.06 6.31
CA THR A 52 0.75 15.07 6.14
C THR A 52 1.88 14.87 7.13
N LEU A 53 1.57 14.61 8.40
CA LEU A 53 2.59 14.39 9.42
C LEU A 53 3.37 13.10 9.18
N ARG A 54 2.70 11.98 8.88
CA ARG A 54 3.39 10.71 8.62
C ARG A 54 4.28 10.76 7.37
N PHE A 55 3.80 11.36 6.28
CA PHE A 55 4.58 11.50 5.04
C PHE A 55 5.66 12.59 5.18
N GLY A 56 5.39 13.66 5.93
CA GLY A 56 6.37 14.68 6.26
C GLY A 56 7.56 14.11 7.05
N ILE A 57 7.29 13.34 8.11
CA ILE A 57 8.33 12.62 8.87
C ILE A 57 9.12 11.69 7.94
N ALA A 58 8.42 10.87 7.14
CA ALA A 58 9.06 9.95 6.21
C ALA A 58 9.92 10.68 5.17
N TYR A 59 9.46 11.81 4.64
CA TYR A 59 10.21 12.62 3.68
C TYR A 59 11.49 13.20 4.28
N VAL A 60 11.41 13.80 5.48
CA VAL A 60 12.58 14.38 6.16
C VAL A 60 13.64 13.30 6.42
N LEU A 61 13.22 12.14 6.91
CA LEU A 61 14.13 11.02 7.13
C LEU A 61 14.74 10.52 5.81
N MET A 62 13.92 10.32 4.77
CA MET A 62 14.43 9.90 3.46
C MET A 62 15.37 10.93 2.84
N LEU A 63 15.13 12.22 3.04
CA LEU A 63 16.01 13.28 2.57
C LEU A 63 17.37 13.24 3.30
N ALA A 64 17.39 12.95 4.60
CA ALA A 64 18.62 12.81 5.37
C ALA A 64 19.50 11.66 4.86
N PHE A 65 18.90 10.54 4.46
CA PHE A 65 19.63 9.36 3.95
C PHE A 65 19.93 9.39 2.45
N ASN A 66 19.13 10.11 1.66
CA ASN A 66 19.24 10.12 0.20
C ASN A 66 18.97 11.51 -0.37
N HIS A 67 19.97 12.39 -0.29
CA HIS A 67 19.91 13.79 -0.72
C HIS A 67 20.60 14.07 -2.06
N SER A 68 21.30 13.11 -2.65
CA SER A 68 22.23 13.32 -3.77
C SER A 68 21.58 13.79 -5.08
N CYS A 69 20.31 13.51 -5.31
CA CYS A 69 19.57 13.95 -6.50
C CYS A 69 18.17 14.41 -6.09
N LEU A 70 17.90 15.72 -6.17
CA LEU A 70 16.60 16.26 -5.76
C LEU A 70 15.53 16.11 -6.87
N PHE A 71 15.91 16.23 -8.13
CA PHE A 71 14.99 16.19 -9.27
C PHE A 71 15.27 14.99 -10.18
N ALA A 72 14.24 14.57 -10.92
CA ALA A 72 14.39 13.55 -11.96
C ALA A 72 15.20 14.11 -13.15
N ARG A 73 15.70 13.20 -14.00
CA ARG A 73 16.54 13.55 -15.15
C ARG A 73 15.79 14.31 -16.25
N SER A 74 14.47 14.21 -16.30
CA SER A 74 13.63 14.89 -17.28
C SER A 74 12.31 15.35 -16.68
N TRP A 75 11.68 16.38 -17.29
CA TRP A 75 10.36 16.85 -16.90
C TRP A 75 9.27 15.77 -17.04
N LYS A 76 9.42 14.88 -18.02
CA LYS A 76 8.49 13.75 -18.21
C LYS A 76 8.57 12.75 -17.04
N ASP A 77 9.77 12.51 -16.55
CA ASP A 77 9.95 11.62 -15.40
C ASP A 77 9.55 12.31 -14.10
N GLU A 78 9.80 13.61 -13.97
CA GLU A 78 9.33 14.39 -12.82
C GLU A 78 7.79 14.39 -12.74
N ALA A 79 7.09 14.55 -13.88
CA ALA A 79 5.63 14.42 -13.95
C ALA A 79 5.15 13.02 -13.50
N LYS A 80 5.87 11.95 -13.84
CA LYS A 80 5.56 10.62 -13.31
C LYS A 80 5.75 10.53 -11.79
N MET A 81 6.77 11.21 -11.23
CA MET A 81 6.96 11.27 -9.78
C MET A 81 5.83 12.02 -9.08
N VAL A 82 5.31 13.11 -9.69
CA VAL A 82 4.09 13.80 -9.22
C VAL A 82 2.90 12.84 -9.22
N LEU A 83 2.67 12.14 -10.32
CA LEU A 83 1.58 11.16 -10.42
C LEU A 83 1.72 10.02 -9.41
N LEU A 84 2.94 9.55 -9.14
CA LEU A 84 3.21 8.56 -8.10
C LEU A 84 2.91 9.11 -6.70
N GLY A 85 3.23 10.38 -6.42
CA GLY A 85 2.89 11.05 -5.17
C GLY A 85 1.38 11.20 -4.97
N ILE A 86 0.65 11.50 -6.04
CA ILE A 86 -0.82 11.58 -6.01
C ILE A 86 -1.41 10.18 -5.81
N THR A 87 -1.06 9.23 -6.67
CA THR A 87 -1.72 7.92 -6.71
C THR A 87 -1.34 7.00 -5.54
N GLY A 88 -0.09 7.01 -5.10
CA GLY A 88 0.37 6.22 -3.95
C GLY A 88 0.38 7.01 -2.63
N GLY A 89 0.00 8.27 -2.65
CA GLY A 89 -0.01 9.17 -1.51
C GLY A 89 -1.36 9.86 -1.33
N SER A 90 -1.48 11.13 -1.71
CA SER A 90 -2.61 11.98 -1.34
C SER A 90 -3.97 11.39 -1.75
N LEU A 91 -4.14 10.97 -3.00
CA LEU A 91 -5.42 10.45 -3.50
C LEU A 91 -5.80 9.12 -2.83
N TYR A 92 -4.82 8.20 -2.68
CA TYR A 92 -5.05 6.93 -2.01
C TYR A 92 -5.50 7.13 -0.56
N PHE A 93 -4.71 7.84 0.25
CA PHE A 93 -4.99 7.99 1.68
C PHE A 93 -6.20 8.88 1.96
N MET A 94 -6.46 9.89 1.14
CA MET A 94 -7.69 10.67 1.27
C MET A 94 -8.90 9.83 0.93
N GLY A 95 -8.87 9.07 -0.16
CA GLY A 95 -9.97 8.16 -0.52
C GLY A 95 -10.23 7.11 0.57
N GLU A 96 -9.18 6.46 1.08
CA GLU A 96 -9.29 5.44 2.13
C GLU A 96 -9.81 6.00 3.45
N ASN A 97 -9.22 7.09 3.92
CA ASN A 97 -9.54 7.66 5.23
C ASN A 97 -10.91 8.37 5.21
N GLU A 98 -11.22 9.11 4.15
CA GLU A 98 -12.54 9.75 4.01
C GLU A 98 -13.66 8.72 3.83
N ALA A 99 -13.41 7.60 3.16
CA ALA A 99 -14.40 6.53 3.06
C ALA A 99 -14.90 6.10 4.45
N MET A 100 -14.01 6.05 5.46
CA MET A 100 -14.36 5.65 6.82
C MET A 100 -15.26 6.65 7.58
N ASN A 101 -15.48 7.84 7.03
CA ASN A 101 -16.48 8.79 7.54
C ASN A 101 -17.89 8.47 7.04
N TYR A 102 -18.03 7.76 5.92
CA TYR A 102 -19.29 7.46 5.25
C TYR A 102 -19.69 5.99 5.30
N THR A 103 -18.71 5.08 5.40
CA THR A 103 -18.95 3.64 5.48
C THR A 103 -18.16 3.01 6.62
N THR A 104 -18.33 1.71 6.85
CA THR A 104 -17.59 1.00 7.89
C THR A 104 -16.13 0.74 7.46
N THR A 105 -15.23 0.66 8.44
CA THR A 105 -13.84 0.23 8.22
C THR A 105 -13.79 -1.14 7.53
N THR A 106 -14.75 -2.01 7.83
CA THR A 106 -14.97 -3.31 7.22
C THR A 106 -15.19 -3.21 5.71
N ASN A 107 -16.15 -2.38 5.27
CA ASN A 107 -16.42 -2.16 3.83
C ASN A 107 -15.22 -1.51 3.13
N THR A 108 -14.63 -0.49 3.75
CA THR A 108 -13.46 0.19 3.20
C THR A 108 -12.31 -0.80 2.97
N SER A 109 -11.99 -1.61 3.98
CA SER A 109 -10.89 -2.59 3.87
C SER A 109 -11.18 -3.67 2.82
N LEU A 110 -12.43 -4.13 2.71
CA LEU A 110 -12.84 -5.11 1.69
C LEU A 110 -12.60 -4.56 0.27
N ILE A 111 -13.05 -3.33 0.02
CA ILE A 111 -12.90 -2.70 -1.30
C ILE A 111 -11.43 -2.44 -1.61
N VAL A 112 -10.68 -1.87 -0.67
CA VAL A 112 -9.25 -1.57 -0.85
C VAL A 112 -8.43 -2.85 -1.04
N CYS A 113 -8.71 -3.91 -0.29
CA CYS A 113 -8.02 -5.20 -0.45
C CYS A 113 -8.34 -5.94 -1.76
N SER A 114 -9.26 -5.42 -2.60
CA SER A 114 -9.44 -5.89 -3.97
C SER A 114 -8.35 -5.39 -4.96
N CYS A 115 -7.49 -4.45 -4.54
CA CYS A 115 -6.40 -3.89 -5.36
C CYS A 115 -5.57 -4.92 -6.13
N PRO A 116 -5.18 -6.09 -5.59
CA PRO A 116 -4.38 -7.06 -6.34
C PRO A 116 -5.11 -7.63 -7.57
N LEU A 117 -6.44 -7.81 -7.49
CA LEU A 117 -7.25 -8.23 -8.64
C LEU A 117 -7.18 -7.18 -9.75
N PHE A 118 -7.46 -5.92 -9.40
CA PHE A 118 -7.44 -4.82 -10.37
C PHE A 118 -6.02 -4.56 -10.89
N THR A 119 -4.98 -4.65 -10.04
CA THR A 119 -3.59 -4.56 -10.49
C THR A 119 -3.27 -5.62 -11.53
N THR A 120 -3.65 -6.87 -11.28
CA THR A 120 -3.43 -7.98 -12.19
C THR A 120 -4.13 -7.74 -13.54
N LEU A 121 -5.41 -7.35 -13.51
CA LEU A 121 -6.20 -7.05 -14.71
C LEU A 121 -5.61 -5.89 -15.50
N MET A 122 -5.29 -4.77 -14.84
CA MET A 122 -4.76 -3.59 -15.50
C MET A 122 -3.34 -3.82 -16.04
N MET A 123 -2.50 -4.58 -15.34
CA MET A 123 -1.19 -4.98 -15.86
C MET A 123 -1.35 -5.79 -17.16
N ARG A 124 -2.36 -6.67 -17.27
CA ARG A 124 -2.67 -7.40 -18.50
C ARG A 124 -3.10 -6.49 -19.65
N VAL A 125 -3.85 -5.42 -19.33
CA VAL A 125 -4.32 -4.46 -20.34
C VAL A 125 -3.17 -3.57 -20.83
N PHE A 126 -2.45 -2.91 -19.90
CA PHE A 126 -1.44 -1.90 -20.23
C PHE A 126 -0.07 -2.47 -20.59
N TYR A 127 0.28 -3.65 -20.08
CA TYR A 127 1.57 -4.30 -20.29
C TYR A 127 1.40 -5.69 -20.93
N ARG A 128 0.49 -5.77 -21.89
CA ARG A 128 0.06 -7.00 -22.58
C ARG A 128 1.20 -7.88 -23.10
N HIS A 129 2.29 -7.28 -23.56
CA HIS A 129 3.44 -7.99 -24.12
C HIS A 129 4.41 -8.52 -23.05
N SER A 130 4.42 -7.93 -21.87
CA SER A 130 5.35 -8.27 -20.78
C SER A 130 4.69 -9.00 -19.61
N THR A 131 3.37 -9.23 -19.65
CA THR A 131 2.64 -9.87 -18.54
C THR A 131 1.70 -10.92 -19.11
N ARG A 132 1.96 -12.19 -18.82
CA ARG A 132 1.08 -13.31 -19.16
C ARG A 132 0.33 -13.76 -17.91
N ILE A 133 -0.96 -13.46 -17.86
CA ILE A 133 -1.85 -13.95 -16.80
C ILE A 133 -2.43 -15.27 -17.28
N ASN A 134 -2.33 -16.31 -16.47
CA ASN A 134 -3.01 -17.58 -16.75
C ASN A 134 -4.30 -17.72 -15.91
N ALA A 135 -5.16 -18.65 -16.32
CA ALA A 135 -6.43 -18.93 -15.64
C ALA A 135 -6.22 -19.31 -14.15
N LEU A 136 -5.12 -20.00 -13.82
CA LEU A 136 -4.82 -20.42 -12.46
C LEU A 136 -4.47 -19.24 -11.55
N GLN A 137 -3.75 -18.24 -12.08
CA GLN A 137 -3.46 -17.01 -11.37
C GLN A 137 -4.73 -16.22 -11.07
N MET A 138 -5.63 -16.11 -12.06
CA MET A 138 -6.92 -15.43 -11.87
C MET A 138 -7.79 -16.18 -10.85
N PHE A 139 -7.85 -17.51 -10.95
CA PHE A 139 -8.57 -18.34 -9.97
C PHE A 139 -8.01 -18.16 -8.55
N GLY A 140 -6.68 -18.20 -8.39
CA GLY A 140 -6.04 -17.96 -7.09
C GLY A 140 -6.37 -16.59 -6.51
N SER A 141 -6.34 -15.54 -7.35
CA SER A 141 -6.70 -14.18 -6.93
C SER A 141 -8.17 -14.06 -6.53
N LEU A 142 -9.08 -14.70 -7.26
CA LEU A 142 -10.50 -14.74 -6.90
C LEU A 142 -10.76 -15.52 -5.61
N LEU A 143 -10.05 -16.65 -5.42
CA LEU A 143 -10.14 -17.42 -4.17
C LEU A 143 -9.61 -16.62 -2.97
N ALA A 144 -8.49 -15.92 -3.12
CA ALA A 144 -7.96 -15.05 -2.07
C ALA A 144 -8.95 -13.92 -1.74
N PHE A 145 -9.54 -13.30 -2.75
CA PHE A 145 -10.56 -12.26 -2.55
C PHE A 145 -11.82 -12.79 -1.85
N ALA A 146 -12.32 -13.97 -2.23
CA ALA A 146 -13.42 -14.62 -1.53
C ALA A 146 -13.07 -14.89 -0.05
N GLY A 147 -11.83 -15.29 0.23
CA GLY A 147 -11.32 -15.42 1.59
C GLY A 147 -11.34 -14.10 2.37
N ILE A 148 -10.97 -12.97 1.74
CA ILE A 148 -11.07 -11.63 2.35
C ILE A 148 -12.52 -11.32 2.73
N VAL A 149 -13.47 -11.58 1.84
CA VAL A 149 -14.90 -11.36 2.14
C VAL A 149 -15.30 -12.10 3.41
N VAL A 150 -14.91 -13.37 3.54
CA VAL A 150 -15.22 -14.20 4.72
C VAL A 150 -14.54 -13.66 5.99
N VAL A 151 -13.26 -13.27 5.92
CA VAL A 151 -12.51 -12.69 7.06
C VAL A 151 -13.13 -11.38 7.51
N VAL A 152 -13.40 -10.48 6.58
CA VAL A 152 -13.87 -9.12 6.86
C VAL A 152 -15.30 -9.15 7.43
N LEU A 153 -16.17 -9.99 6.89
CA LEU A 153 -17.52 -10.18 7.41
C LEU A 153 -17.54 -10.89 8.76
N ASN A 154 -16.56 -11.73 9.06
CA ASN A 154 -16.35 -12.40 10.34
C ASN A 154 -17.64 -12.97 10.98
N GLY A 155 -18.53 -13.54 10.15
CA GLY A 155 -19.82 -14.07 10.56
C GLY A 155 -20.94 -13.02 10.75
N ARG A 156 -20.66 -11.75 10.58
CA ARG A 156 -21.64 -10.66 10.59
C ARG A 156 -21.92 -10.25 9.15
N PHE A 157 -22.88 -10.89 8.51
CA PHE A 157 -23.24 -10.63 7.10
C PHE A 157 -24.02 -9.31 6.90
N VAL A 158 -23.64 -8.26 7.59
CA VAL A 158 -24.26 -6.93 7.44
C VAL A 158 -23.30 -6.03 6.67
N LEU A 159 -23.50 -5.95 5.36
CA LEU A 159 -22.87 -4.94 4.51
C LEU A 159 -23.64 -3.63 4.65
N HIS A 160 -23.01 -2.62 5.19
CA HIS A 160 -23.57 -1.28 5.23
C HIS A 160 -23.20 -0.55 3.94
N VAL A 161 -24.06 -0.64 2.93
CA VAL A 161 -23.83 -0.01 1.62
C VAL A 161 -23.95 1.51 1.77
N SER A 162 -22.86 2.21 1.48
CA SER A 162 -22.82 3.67 1.40
C SER A 162 -22.24 4.08 0.04
N PRO A 163 -23.07 4.56 -0.90
CA PRO A 163 -22.59 4.88 -2.25
C PRO A 163 -21.39 5.82 -2.27
N VAL A 164 -21.35 6.82 -1.40
CA VAL A 164 -20.25 7.78 -1.30
C VAL A 164 -19.01 7.12 -0.67
N GLY A 165 -19.17 6.43 0.45
CA GLY A 165 -18.05 5.75 1.14
C GLY A 165 -17.44 4.66 0.27
N ASP A 166 -18.29 3.84 -0.36
CA ASP A 166 -17.83 2.75 -1.22
C ASP A 166 -17.14 3.27 -2.49
N ALA A 167 -17.63 4.38 -3.08
CA ALA A 167 -16.97 5.06 -4.20
C ALA A 167 -15.59 5.63 -3.82
N LEU A 168 -15.46 6.22 -2.63
CA LEU A 168 -14.18 6.72 -2.12
C LEU A 168 -13.19 5.58 -1.85
N ALA A 169 -13.64 4.48 -1.26
CA ALA A 169 -12.82 3.29 -1.07
C ALA A 169 -12.37 2.68 -2.41
N PHE A 170 -13.25 2.65 -3.41
CA PHE A 170 -12.92 2.20 -4.75
C PHE A 170 -11.94 3.15 -5.45
N LEU A 171 -12.08 4.47 -5.28
CA LEU A 171 -11.12 5.46 -5.75
C LEU A 171 -9.73 5.21 -5.16
N ALA A 172 -9.63 4.92 -3.86
CA ALA A 172 -8.38 4.54 -3.21
C ALA A 172 -7.79 3.26 -3.84
N CYS A 173 -8.62 2.23 -4.04
CA CYS A 173 -8.20 0.98 -4.69
C CYS A 173 -7.61 1.25 -6.08
N ILE A 174 -8.31 1.98 -6.94
CA ILE A 174 -7.84 2.29 -8.31
C ILE A 174 -6.62 3.19 -8.28
N SER A 175 -6.53 4.11 -7.32
CA SER A 175 -5.35 4.94 -7.10
C SER A 175 -4.10 4.10 -6.83
N TRP A 176 -4.20 3.10 -5.96
CA TRP A 176 -3.10 2.16 -5.68
C TRP A 176 -2.75 1.29 -6.89
N VAL A 177 -3.74 0.88 -7.68
CA VAL A 177 -3.52 0.18 -8.96
C VAL A 177 -2.72 1.07 -9.91
N ALA A 178 -3.12 2.34 -10.07
CA ALA A 178 -2.40 3.30 -10.91
C ALA A 178 -0.96 3.53 -10.42
N TYR A 179 -0.75 3.65 -9.10
CA TYR A 179 0.58 3.67 -8.50
C TYR A 179 1.43 2.47 -8.90
N SER A 180 0.88 1.27 -8.78
CA SER A 180 1.57 0.02 -9.13
C SER A 180 1.95 -0.07 -10.61
N LEU A 181 1.10 0.42 -11.51
CA LEU A 181 1.37 0.50 -12.95
C LEU A 181 2.46 1.54 -13.27
N LEU A 182 2.34 2.73 -12.68
CA LEU A 182 3.30 3.82 -12.86
C LEU A 182 4.69 3.44 -12.33
N MET A 183 4.75 2.72 -11.21
CA MET A 183 6.01 2.20 -10.67
C MET A 183 6.79 1.41 -11.70
N LYS A 184 6.13 0.53 -12.47
CA LYS A 184 6.79 -0.24 -13.53
C LYS A 184 7.44 0.65 -14.60
N SER A 185 6.89 1.84 -14.86
CA SER A 185 7.40 2.76 -15.88
C SER A 185 8.66 3.53 -15.47
N VAL A 186 8.97 3.61 -14.17
CA VAL A 186 10.10 4.35 -13.62
C VAL A 186 11.17 3.46 -12.99
N LEU A 187 10.79 2.24 -12.61
CA LEU A 187 11.74 1.23 -12.13
C LEU A 187 12.76 0.87 -13.23
N GLY A 188 14.02 0.76 -12.84
CA GLY A 188 15.14 0.59 -13.78
C GLY A 188 15.85 1.89 -14.16
N ASN A 189 15.13 3.03 -14.18
CA ASN A 189 15.73 4.35 -14.42
C ASN A 189 16.15 5.07 -13.13
N TYR A 190 15.43 4.76 -12.01
CA TYR A 190 15.62 5.40 -10.71
C TYR A 190 15.61 4.35 -9.60
N SER A 191 16.39 4.63 -8.54
CA SER A 191 16.40 3.76 -7.35
C SER A 191 15.08 3.82 -6.59
N ALA A 192 14.72 2.73 -5.90
CA ALA A 192 13.54 2.68 -5.04
C ALA A 192 13.55 3.80 -3.98
N ALA A 193 14.72 4.13 -3.42
CA ALA A 193 14.87 5.21 -2.44
C ALA A 193 14.55 6.58 -3.05
N PHE A 194 15.03 6.87 -4.27
CA PHE A 194 14.70 8.12 -4.97
C PHE A 194 13.20 8.24 -5.22
N ILE A 195 12.58 7.19 -5.77
CA ILE A 195 11.15 7.18 -6.06
C ILE A 195 10.34 7.35 -4.77
N THR A 196 10.65 6.60 -3.72
CA THR A 196 9.95 6.67 -2.43
C THR A 196 10.01 8.07 -1.83
N ARG A 197 11.18 8.71 -1.84
CA ARG A 197 11.34 10.11 -1.40
C ARG A 197 10.45 11.06 -2.20
N LYS A 198 10.38 10.88 -3.54
CA LYS A 198 9.52 11.71 -4.41
C LYS A 198 8.03 11.47 -4.13
N VAL A 199 7.62 10.25 -3.86
CA VAL A 199 6.25 9.91 -3.47
C VAL A 199 5.86 10.67 -2.19
N PHE A 200 6.72 10.71 -1.18
CA PHE A 200 6.44 11.46 0.05
C PHE A 200 6.38 12.96 -0.20
N PHE A 201 7.33 13.51 -0.95
CA PHE A 201 7.37 14.94 -1.26
C PHE A 201 6.10 15.39 -2.00
N TYR A 202 5.79 14.72 -3.12
CA TYR A 202 4.62 15.10 -3.92
C TYR A 202 3.30 14.71 -3.24
N GLY A 203 3.28 13.64 -2.45
CA GLY A 203 2.12 13.32 -1.62
C GLY A 203 1.78 14.45 -0.66
N VAL A 204 2.76 14.97 0.08
CA VAL A 204 2.57 16.13 0.97
C VAL A 204 2.20 17.38 0.17
N LEU A 205 2.89 17.67 -0.93
CA LEU A 205 2.63 18.86 -1.72
C LEU A 205 1.20 18.88 -2.30
N THR A 206 0.72 17.74 -2.76
CA THR A 206 -0.60 17.63 -3.41
C THR A 206 -1.77 17.55 -2.45
N ILE A 207 -1.55 17.32 -1.14
CA ILE A 207 -2.59 17.39 -0.11
C ILE A 207 -2.79 18.83 0.39
N LEU A 208 -1.82 19.73 0.23
CA LEU A 208 -1.88 21.09 0.77
C LEU A 208 -3.16 21.86 0.37
N PRO A 209 -3.67 21.79 -0.87
CA PRO A 209 -4.92 22.46 -1.23
C PRO A 209 -6.12 22.02 -0.39
N TYR A 210 -6.11 20.81 0.16
CA TYR A 210 -7.19 20.32 1.03
C TYR A 210 -7.33 21.15 2.31
N TYR A 211 -6.23 21.70 2.83
CA TYR A 211 -6.23 22.56 4.03
C TYR A 211 -6.90 23.91 3.83
N LEU A 212 -7.22 24.29 2.60
CA LEU A 212 -8.08 25.45 2.34
C LEU A 212 -9.53 25.20 2.80
N TYR A 213 -9.93 23.93 2.92
CA TYR A 213 -11.27 23.50 3.34
C TYR A 213 -11.27 22.99 4.78
N ASP A 214 -10.22 22.27 5.21
CA ASP A 214 -10.06 21.71 6.55
C ASP A 214 -8.77 22.24 7.20
N SER A 215 -8.89 23.40 7.83
CA SER A 215 -7.78 24.09 8.51
C SER A 215 -7.72 23.83 10.01
N ALA A 216 -8.59 23.00 10.57
CA ALA A 216 -8.66 22.74 11.99
C ALA A 216 -7.44 21.94 12.47
N LEU A 217 -6.53 22.62 13.16
CA LEU A 217 -5.42 21.97 13.86
C LEU A 217 -5.85 21.60 15.29
N PRO A 218 -5.50 20.42 15.80
CA PRO A 218 -5.77 20.06 17.17
C PRO A 218 -4.99 20.96 18.13
N PRO A 219 -5.49 21.18 19.36
CA PRO A 219 -4.79 21.96 20.38
C PRO A 219 -3.37 21.42 20.65
N ALA A 220 -2.43 22.28 20.96
CA ALA A 220 -1.05 21.89 21.27
C ALA A 220 -0.97 20.84 22.39
N SER A 221 -1.87 20.88 23.37
CA SER A 221 -1.98 19.88 24.42
C SER A 221 -2.26 18.46 23.93
N VAL A 222 -2.98 18.32 22.81
CA VAL A 222 -3.22 17.02 22.16
C VAL A 222 -1.96 16.56 21.43
N MET A 223 -1.32 17.46 20.70
CA MET A 223 -0.09 17.17 19.97
C MET A 223 1.08 16.75 20.87
N LEU A 224 1.09 17.21 22.14
CA LEU A 224 2.14 16.85 23.10
C LEU A 224 1.88 15.51 23.82
N ARG A 225 0.74 14.84 23.61
CA ARG A 225 0.44 13.55 24.26
C ARG A 225 1.40 12.46 23.75
N PRO A 226 2.06 11.69 24.65
CA PRO A 226 2.97 10.60 24.23
C PRO A 226 2.33 9.59 23.29
N GLN A 227 1.04 9.31 23.52
CA GLN A 227 0.26 8.38 22.69
C GLN A 227 0.09 8.88 21.25
N VAL A 228 -0.08 10.20 21.04
CA VAL A 228 -0.16 10.81 19.71
C VAL A 228 1.19 10.70 19.01
N TRP A 229 2.28 11.10 19.68
CA TRP A 229 3.63 11.03 19.11
C TRP A 229 4.08 9.60 18.82
N GLY A 230 3.82 8.65 19.73
CA GLY A 230 4.17 7.24 19.51
C GLY A 230 3.54 6.68 18.24
N ASN A 231 2.24 6.95 18.03
CA ASN A 231 1.55 6.52 16.82
C ASN A 231 2.04 7.27 15.56
N LEU A 232 2.30 8.59 15.64
CA LEU A 232 2.83 9.37 14.51
C LEU A 232 4.23 8.91 14.10
N LEU A 233 5.12 8.65 15.05
CA LEU A 233 6.45 8.13 14.77
C LEU A 233 6.39 6.72 14.19
N PHE A 234 5.54 5.84 14.72
CA PHE A 234 5.30 4.53 14.12
C PHE A 234 4.81 4.65 12.68
N LEU A 235 3.80 5.48 12.43
CA LEU A 235 3.25 5.68 11.08
C LEU A 235 4.26 6.33 10.13
N GLY A 236 5.03 7.33 10.58
CA GLY A 236 6.01 8.04 9.75
C GLY A 236 7.27 7.23 9.48
N CYS A 237 7.93 6.73 10.54
CA CYS A 237 9.22 6.06 10.42
C CYS A 237 9.07 4.62 9.89
N ILE A 238 8.19 3.82 10.49
CA ILE A 238 8.08 2.40 10.17
C ILE A 238 7.12 2.19 9.01
N ALA A 239 5.83 2.54 9.21
CA ALA A 239 4.79 2.19 8.24
C ALA A 239 4.88 3.00 6.93
N SER A 240 5.38 4.24 6.97
CA SER A 240 5.66 5.00 5.76
C SER A 240 7.09 4.77 5.28
N MET A 241 8.12 5.32 5.93
CA MET A 241 9.48 5.31 5.39
C MET A 241 9.99 3.87 5.10
N VAL A 242 10.04 3.01 6.11
CA VAL A 242 10.60 1.66 5.94
C VAL A 242 9.72 0.82 5.03
N CYS A 243 8.41 0.79 5.26
CA CYS A 243 7.51 -0.07 4.50
C CYS A 243 7.37 0.34 3.04
N PHE A 244 7.26 1.64 2.70
CA PHE A 244 7.22 2.08 1.30
C PHE A 244 8.54 1.82 0.59
N LEU A 245 9.68 2.05 1.26
CA LEU A 245 10.99 1.79 0.67
C LEU A 245 11.17 0.30 0.36
N THR A 246 10.87 -0.56 1.33
CA THR A 246 10.98 -2.02 1.17
C THR A 246 9.96 -2.56 0.17
N TRP A 247 8.73 -2.03 0.16
CA TRP A 247 7.70 -2.35 -0.82
C TRP A 247 8.15 -2.04 -2.25
N ASN A 248 8.63 -0.83 -2.48
CA ASN A 248 9.12 -0.41 -3.79
C ASN A 248 10.35 -1.21 -4.23
N TRP A 249 11.21 -1.58 -3.28
CA TRP A 249 12.32 -2.48 -3.54
C TRP A 249 11.86 -3.89 -3.92
N CYS A 250 10.83 -4.42 -3.26
CA CYS A 250 10.21 -5.69 -3.63
C CYS A 250 9.56 -5.63 -5.01
N ILE A 251 8.83 -4.54 -5.35
CA ILE A 251 8.25 -4.34 -6.69
C ILE A 251 9.36 -4.34 -7.76
N ALA A 252 10.49 -3.70 -7.50
CA ALA A 252 11.62 -3.65 -8.43
C ALA A 252 12.22 -5.03 -8.72
N ARG A 253 12.08 -5.99 -7.81
CA ARG A 253 12.67 -7.34 -7.90
C ARG A 253 11.68 -8.42 -8.31
N LEU A 254 10.48 -8.39 -7.75
CA LEU A 254 9.46 -9.43 -7.96
C LEU A 254 8.41 -9.03 -9.00
N GLY A 255 8.32 -7.74 -9.33
CA GLY A 255 7.24 -7.17 -10.12
C GLY A 255 6.00 -6.82 -9.30
N ALA A 256 5.18 -5.89 -9.84
CA ALA A 256 4.04 -5.33 -9.12
C ALA A 256 2.96 -6.38 -8.82
N VAL A 257 2.68 -7.30 -9.76
CA VAL A 257 1.64 -8.32 -9.59
C VAL A 257 1.95 -9.24 -8.40
N LYS A 258 3.18 -9.77 -8.32
CA LYS A 258 3.59 -10.68 -7.23
C LYS A 258 3.60 -9.98 -5.87
N VAL A 259 4.10 -8.76 -5.83
CA VAL A 259 4.19 -8.03 -4.57
C VAL A 259 2.81 -7.62 -4.07
N THR A 260 1.94 -7.10 -4.94
CA THR A 260 0.57 -6.72 -4.55
C THR A 260 -0.28 -7.89 -4.10
N THR A 261 0.00 -9.14 -4.52
CA THR A 261 -0.70 -10.32 -4.02
C THR A 261 -0.59 -10.46 -2.50
N TRP A 262 0.51 -10.01 -1.87
CA TRP A 262 0.66 -10.02 -0.41
C TRP A 262 -0.36 -9.13 0.31
N VAL A 263 -0.92 -8.11 -0.34
CA VAL A 263 -1.95 -7.23 0.24
C VAL A 263 -3.21 -8.02 0.65
N TYR A 264 -3.48 -9.15 0.03
CA TYR A 264 -4.57 -10.03 0.46
C TYR A 264 -4.41 -10.52 1.92
N PHE A 265 -3.18 -10.52 2.45
CA PHE A 265 -2.94 -10.88 3.84
C PHE A 265 -3.26 -9.75 4.84
N ASN A 266 -3.45 -8.53 4.37
CA ASN A 266 -3.68 -7.36 5.23
C ASN A 266 -4.86 -7.56 6.21
N PRO A 267 -6.06 -8.02 5.79
CA PRO A 267 -7.17 -8.25 6.72
C PRO A 267 -6.86 -9.31 7.79
N VAL A 268 -6.06 -10.33 7.46
CA VAL A 268 -5.64 -11.35 8.43
C VAL A 268 -4.77 -10.72 9.51
N SER A 269 -3.79 -9.94 9.10
CA SER A 269 -2.91 -9.19 10.00
C SER A 269 -3.71 -8.21 10.88
N THR A 270 -4.60 -7.42 10.27
CA THR A 270 -5.45 -6.47 11.00
C THR A 270 -6.29 -7.16 12.08
N MET A 271 -6.95 -8.27 11.76
CA MET A 271 -7.80 -9.01 12.70
C MET A 271 -7.00 -9.61 13.87
N VAL A 272 -5.82 -10.18 13.59
CA VAL A 272 -4.95 -10.72 14.64
C VAL A 272 -4.55 -9.62 15.63
N PHE A 273 -4.16 -8.45 15.14
CA PHE A 273 -3.82 -7.31 16.00
C PHE A 273 -5.03 -6.71 16.71
N ALA A 274 -6.18 -6.60 16.03
CA ALA A 274 -7.42 -6.12 16.63
C ALA A 274 -7.90 -7.08 17.76
N SER A 275 -7.76 -8.37 17.55
CA SER A 275 -8.03 -9.36 18.61
C SER A 275 -7.13 -9.17 19.82
N TRP A 276 -5.84 -8.96 19.60
CA TRP A 276 -4.87 -8.79 20.68
C TRP A 276 -5.01 -7.46 21.42
N VAL A 277 -5.21 -6.34 20.67
CA VAL A 277 -5.20 -4.99 21.24
C VAL A 277 -6.59 -4.55 21.68
N LEU A 278 -7.64 -4.91 20.93
CA LEU A 278 -9.02 -4.47 21.15
C LEU A 278 -9.90 -5.56 21.76
N GLY A 279 -9.38 -6.78 21.95
CA GLY A 279 -10.14 -7.92 22.50
C GLY A 279 -11.20 -8.46 21.54
N GLU A 280 -11.06 -8.22 20.22
CA GLU A 280 -12.02 -8.75 19.24
C GLU A 280 -11.93 -10.27 19.13
N SER A 281 -13.07 -10.95 19.04
CA SER A 281 -13.13 -12.41 19.00
C SER A 281 -12.74 -12.95 17.62
N ILE A 282 -11.80 -13.89 17.57
CA ILE A 282 -11.50 -14.67 16.38
C ILE A 282 -12.57 -15.75 16.22
N THR A 283 -13.33 -15.68 15.13
CA THR A 283 -14.40 -16.65 14.83
C THR A 283 -13.91 -17.77 13.90
N PRO A 284 -14.64 -18.89 13.80
CA PRO A 284 -14.35 -19.93 12.80
C PRO A 284 -14.35 -19.39 11.36
N TYR A 285 -15.18 -18.40 11.04
CA TYR A 285 -15.21 -17.73 9.73
C TYR A 285 -13.88 -17.06 9.41
N PHE A 286 -13.26 -16.41 10.39
CA PHE A 286 -11.92 -15.85 10.23
C PHE A 286 -10.90 -16.93 9.82
N VAL A 287 -10.91 -18.09 10.49
CA VAL A 287 -9.95 -19.18 10.21
C VAL A 287 -10.16 -19.73 8.79
N VAL A 288 -11.41 -19.96 8.39
CA VAL A 288 -11.74 -20.44 7.03
C VAL A 288 -11.33 -19.41 5.99
N GLY A 289 -11.65 -18.13 6.20
CA GLY A 289 -11.29 -17.06 5.27
C GLY A 289 -9.78 -16.87 5.15
N ALA A 290 -9.04 -16.93 6.26
CA ALA A 290 -7.57 -16.88 6.27
C ALA A 290 -6.96 -18.05 5.48
N ALA A 291 -7.48 -19.27 5.63
CA ALA A 291 -7.07 -20.42 4.85
C ALA A 291 -7.33 -20.24 3.34
N CYS A 292 -8.49 -19.70 2.97
CA CYS A 292 -8.81 -19.37 1.58
C CYS A 292 -7.85 -18.30 0.99
N ILE A 293 -7.50 -17.25 1.79
CA ILE A 293 -6.53 -16.24 1.39
C ILE A 293 -5.18 -16.90 1.11
N LEU A 294 -4.64 -17.66 2.04
CA LEU A 294 -3.33 -18.30 1.90
C LEU A 294 -3.29 -19.27 0.72
N MET A 295 -4.32 -20.09 0.54
CA MET A 295 -4.43 -21.00 -0.62
C MET A 295 -4.51 -20.22 -1.94
N GLY A 296 -5.34 -19.17 -1.98
CA GLY A 296 -5.50 -18.32 -3.14
C GLY A 296 -4.20 -17.63 -3.55
N MET A 297 -3.46 -17.07 -2.58
CA MET A 297 -2.14 -16.47 -2.79
C MET A 297 -1.13 -17.50 -3.32
N TYR A 298 -1.08 -18.68 -2.73
CA TYR A 298 -0.20 -19.76 -3.19
C TYR A 298 -0.48 -20.21 -4.63
N VAL A 299 -1.76 -20.34 -4.97
CA VAL A 299 -2.18 -20.70 -6.34
C VAL A 299 -1.86 -19.58 -7.32
N ALA A 300 -2.08 -18.31 -6.95
CA ALA A 300 -1.80 -17.15 -7.78
C ALA A 300 -0.29 -16.98 -8.06
N ASP A 301 0.58 -17.26 -7.07
CA ASP A 301 2.03 -17.07 -7.21
C ASP A 301 2.71 -18.16 -8.07
N LYS A 302 2.21 -19.41 -8.05
CA LYS A 302 2.85 -20.58 -8.68
C LYS A 302 3.21 -20.44 -10.17
N LYS A 303 2.55 -19.55 -10.92
CA LYS A 303 2.76 -19.37 -12.37
C LYS A 303 2.82 -17.92 -12.85
N THR A 304 3.13 -17.00 -11.96
CA THR A 304 3.36 -15.61 -12.38
C THR A 304 4.72 -15.51 -13.04
N VAL A 305 4.76 -15.49 -14.37
CA VAL A 305 5.96 -15.21 -15.15
C VAL A 305 5.81 -13.79 -15.69
N GLU A 306 6.51 -12.84 -15.05
CA GLU A 306 6.80 -11.55 -15.69
C GLU A 306 8.06 -11.75 -16.55
N VAL A 307 7.93 -11.57 -17.86
CA VAL A 307 8.99 -11.64 -18.86
C VAL A 307 9.64 -10.27 -18.97
#